data_023dbc0e4dcf03140ddbaf63d564cc44
#
_entry.id   023dbc0e4dcf03140ddbaf63d564cc44
#
_cell.length_a   1.000
_cell.length_b   1.000
_cell.length_c   1.000
_cell.angle_alpha   90.00
_cell.angle_beta   90.00
_cell.angle_gamma   90.00
#
_symmetry.space_group_name_H-M   'P 1'
#
loop_
_entity.id
_entity.type
_entity.pdbx_description
1 polymer ?
#
loop_
_entity_poly.entity_id
_entity_poly.type
_entity_poly.pdbx_seq_one_letter_code
_entity_poly.pdbx_strand_id
1 'polypeptide(L)'
;MPKAFDATNRPFDRLTSQDVEPLRAALDISYFRPGETIIAQDTPANALYTVIKGTVEERDGSDLLALLGPKDSFDSRALVHGKSGHAFLAREETLCYAAPKAAIVDLIQTNPRFASFFYRDISRKLDQ
;
A
#
# COMPACT_ATOMS: atom_id res chain seq x y z
N MET A 1 -4.71 0.55 -18.87
CA MET A 1 -5.65 0.55 -17.75
C MET A 1 -5.47 -0.68 -16.87
N PRO A 2 -5.36 -0.50 -15.57
CA PRO A 2 -5.11 -1.62 -14.67
C PRO A 2 -6.35 -2.45 -14.42
N LYS A 3 -6.78 -3.21 -15.40
CA LYS A 3 -7.96 -4.06 -15.24
C LYS A 3 -7.73 -5.18 -14.22
N ALA A 4 -6.50 -5.38 -13.83
CA ALA A 4 -6.16 -6.37 -12.81
C ALA A 4 -6.31 -5.85 -11.40
N PHE A 5 -6.73 -4.59 -11.22
CA PHE A 5 -6.97 -4.06 -9.88
C PHE A 5 -8.10 -4.84 -9.21
N ASP A 6 -7.78 -5.48 -8.11
CA ASP A 6 -8.70 -6.36 -7.40
C ASP A 6 -9.33 -5.60 -6.23
N ALA A 7 -10.56 -5.11 -6.46
CA ALA A 7 -11.30 -4.38 -5.44
C ALA A 7 -11.81 -5.28 -4.32
N THR A 8 -11.65 -6.61 -4.45
CA THR A 8 -11.98 -7.53 -3.37
C THR A 8 -10.83 -7.69 -2.38
N ASN A 9 -9.66 -7.13 -2.72
CA ASN A 9 -8.49 -7.17 -1.88
C ASN A 9 -8.57 -6.13 -0.77
N ARG A 10 -8.08 -6.45 0.40
CA ARG A 10 -8.06 -5.51 1.53
C ARG A 10 -7.07 -4.37 1.29
N PRO A 11 -7.38 -3.16 1.68
CA PRO A 11 -8.60 -2.71 2.37
C PRO A 11 -9.76 -2.36 1.46
N PHE A 12 -9.65 -2.61 0.16
CA PHE A 12 -10.58 -2.10 -0.86
C PHE A 12 -11.87 -2.90 -0.98
N ASP A 13 -11.92 -4.08 -0.35
CA ASP A 13 -13.10 -4.95 -0.35
C ASP A 13 -14.30 -4.34 0.39
N ARG A 14 -14.08 -3.22 1.11
CA ARG A 14 -15.14 -2.51 1.83
C ARG A 14 -15.73 -1.36 1.04
N LEU A 15 -15.26 -1.15 -0.18
CA LEU A 15 -15.73 -0.06 -1.02
C LEU A 15 -16.87 -0.51 -1.93
N THR A 16 -17.82 0.40 -2.18
CA THR A 16 -18.83 0.19 -3.22
C THR A 16 -18.19 0.44 -4.59
N SER A 17 -18.87 0.04 -5.67
CA SER A 17 -18.38 0.31 -7.02
C SER A 17 -18.23 1.81 -7.27
N GLN A 18 -19.08 2.64 -6.68
CA GLN A 18 -18.98 4.11 -6.78
C GLN A 18 -17.71 4.63 -6.10
N ASP A 19 -17.36 4.05 -4.95
CA ASP A 19 -16.18 4.46 -4.21
C ASP A 19 -14.89 4.02 -4.88
N VAL A 20 -14.92 2.87 -5.55
CA VAL A 20 -13.75 2.29 -6.21
C VAL A 20 -13.35 3.08 -7.45
N GLU A 21 -14.32 3.63 -8.19
CA GLU A 21 -14.02 4.30 -9.47
C GLU A 21 -13.06 5.48 -9.34
N PRO A 22 -13.27 6.43 -8.40
CA PRO A 22 -12.29 7.50 -8.22
C PRO A 22 -10.91 7.01 -7.81
N LEU A 23 -10.86 5.97 -6.98
CA LEU A 23 -9.60 5.36 -6.57
C LEU A 23 -8.90 4.72 -7.76
N ARG A 24 -9.65 3.94 -8.54
CA ARG A 24 -9.12 3.26 -9.74
C ARG A 24 -8.55 4.27 -10.73
N ALA A 25 -9.22 5.40 -10.91
CA ALA A 25 -8.77 6.45 -11.81
C ALA A 25 -7.47 7.11 -11.32
N ALA A 26 -7.22 7.10 -10.02
CA ALA A 26 -6.04 7.73 -9.42
C ALA A 26 -4.85 6.77 -9.29
N LEU A 27 -5.05 5.47 -9.55
CA LEU A 27 -3.98 4.48 -9.37
C LEU A 27 -2.94 4.59 -10.49
N ASP A 28 -1.67 4.50 -10.07
CA ASP A 28 -0.55 4.31 -10.98
C ASP A 28 -0.03 2.88 -10.85
N ILE A 29 0.61 2.40 -11.91
CA ILE A 29 1.34 1.14 -11.88
C ILE A 29 2.82 1.47 -11.91
N SER A 30 3.56 0.95 -10.95
CA SER A 30 5.00 1.17 -10.84
C SER A 30 5.73 -0.15 -11.01
N TYR A 31 6.84 -0.11 -11.74
CA TYR A 31 7.72 -1.26 -11.97
C TYR A 31 9.03 -1.04 -11.21
N PHE A 32 9.48 -2.08 -10.52
CA PHE A 32 10.74 -2.04 -9.77
C PHE A 32 11.62 -3.21 -10.18
N ARG A 33 12.91 -2.93 -10.38
CA ARG A 33 13.91 -3.95 -10.70
C ARG A 33 14.34 -4.67 -9.44
N PRO A 34 14.90 -5.88 -9.57
CA PRO A 34 15.46 -6.57 -8.40
C PRO A 34 16.46 -5.69 -7.66
N GLY A 35 16.31 -5.59 -6.35
CA GLY A 35 17.17 -4.78 -5.50
C GLY A 35 16.84 -3.31 -5.42
N GLU A 36 15.87 -2.86 -6.19
CA GLU A 36 15.50 -1.44 -6.19
C GLU A 36 14.70 -1.09 -4.94
N THR A 37 15.01 0.06 -4.34
CA THR A 37 14.26 0.56 -3.18
C THR A 37 12.95 1.17 -3.64
N ILE A 38 11.84 0.66 -3.10
CA ILE A 38 10.51 1.21 -3.37
C ILE A 38 10.24 2.38 -2.44
N ILE A 39 10.51 2.19 -1.15
CA ILE A 39 10.34 3.22 -0.12
C ILE A 39 11.59 3.16 0.77
N ALA A 40 12.27 4.28 0.90
CA ALA A 40 13.41 4.39 1.81
C ALA A 40 12.91 4.62 3.23
N GLN A 41 13.61 4.05 4.22
CA GLN A 41 13.28 4.23 5.62
C GLN A 41 13.35 5.70 6.02
N ASP A 42 12.42 6.15 6.86
CA ASP A 42 12.33 7.52 7.37
C ASP A 42 12.01 8.58 6.32
N THR A 43 11.47 8.16 5.16
CA THR A 43 11.02 9.11 4.15
C THR A 43 9.51 9.37 4.27
N PRO A 44 9.04 10.53 3.79
CA PRO A 44 7.61 10.82 3.80
C PRO A 44 6.81 9.81 2.97
N ALA A 45 5.65 9.41 3.49
CA ALA A 45 4.76 8.50 2.79
C ALA A 45 3.96 9.25 1.72
N ASN A 46 4.02 8.76 0.49
CA ASN A 46 3.37 9.39 -0.66
C ASN A 46 2.23 8.58 -1.24
N ALA A 47 2.19 7.29 -0.97
CA ALA A 47 1.20 6.40 -1.57
C ALA A 47 1.04 5.14 -0.74
N LEU A 48 -0.10 4.49 -0.94
CA LEU A 48 -0.31 3.12 -0.47
C LEU A 48 0.01 2.20 -1.64
N TYR A 49 0.95 1.29 -1.45
CA TYR A 49 1.35 0.34 -2.48
C TYR A 49 0.68 -1.01 -2.26
N THR A 50 0.29 -1.65 -3.36
CA THR A 50 -0.23 -3.02 -3.35
C THR A 50 0.51 -3.83 -4.40
N VAL A 51 1.08 -4.96 -3.99
CA VAL A 51 1.85 -5.80 -4.91
C VAL A 51 0.91 -6.48 -5.90
N ILE A 52 1.21 -6.33 -7.19
CA ILE A 52 0.52 -7.04 -8.28
C ILE A 52 1.26 -8.34 -8.58
N LYS A 53 2.58 -8.24 -8.71
CA LYS A 53 3.44 -9.34 -9.09
C LYS A 53 4.82 -9.12 -8.46
N GLY A 54 5.46 -10.19 -8.04
CA GLY A 54 6.80 -10.13 -7.47
C GLY A 54 6.79 -10.24 -5.96
N THR A 55 7.91 -9.89 -5.36
CA THR A 55 8.11 -9.99 -3.91
C THR A 55 8.81 -8.74 -3.39
N VAL A 56 8.31 -8.21 -2.28
CA VAL A 56 8.87 -7.03 -1.63
C VAL A 56 9.41 -7.43 -0.27
N GLU A 57 10.60 -6.93 0.07
CA GLU A 57 11.20 -7.09 1.39
C GLU A 57 10.89 -5.88 2.25
N GLU A 58 10.36 -6.12 3.43
CA GLU A 58 10.21 -5.07 4.44
C GLU A 58 11.39 -5.20 5.40
N ARG A 59 12.13 -4.11 5.59
CA ARG A 59 13.34 -4.10 6.39
C ARG A 59 13.36 -2.96 7.40
N ASP A 60 13.97 -3.24 8.54
CA ASP A 60 14.34 -2.21 9.52
C ASP A 60 15.87 -2.20 9.58
N GLY A 61 16.48 -1.19 8.94
CA GLY A 61 17.92 -1.20 8.73
C GLY A 61 18.32 -2.40 7.89
N SER A 62 19.18 -3.25 8.43
CA SER A 62 19.62 -4.48 7.77
C SER A 62 18.72 -5.70 8.08
N ASP A 63 17.79 -5.55 9.01
CA ASP A 63 16.95 -6.67 9.46
C ASP A 63 15.76 -6.88 8.52
N LEU A 64 15.64 -8.10 8.00
CA LEU A 64 14.48 -8.49 7.22
C LEU A 64 13.32 -8.82 8.14
N LEU A 65 12.23 -8.04 8.02
CA LEU A 65 11.05 -8.20 8.87
C LEU A 65 9.99 -9.08 8.22
N ALA A 66 9.78 -8.93 6.92
CA ALA A 66 8.72 -9.65 6.22
C ALA A 66 8.97 -9.72 4.72
N LEU A 67 8.35 -10.70 4.08
CA LEU A 67 8.26 -10.78 2.63
C LEU A 67 6.80 -10.57 2.26
N LEU A 68 6.58 -9.66 1.31
CA LEU A 68 5.24 -9.29 0.85
C LEU A 68 5.08 -9.77 -0.59
N GLY A 69 3.94 -10.37 -0.88
CA GLY A 69 3.65 -10.90 -2.21
C GLY A 69 2.39 -10.31 -2.81
N PRO A 70 1.92 -10.86 -3.95
CA PRO A 70 0.73 -10.37 -4.62
C PRO A 70 -0.45 -10.22 -3.67
N LYS A 71 -1.16 -9.09 -3.81
CA LYS A 71 -2.31 -8.67 -3.01
C LYS A 71 -1.94 -8.06 -1.65
N ASP A 72 -0.68 -8.13 -1.22
CA ASP A 72 -0.26 -7.46 0.00
C ASP A 72 -0.13 -5.96 -0.23
N SER A 73 -0.71 -5.16 0.67
CA SER A 73 -0.53 -3.72 0.70
C SER A 73 0.47 -3.38 1.79
N PHE A 74 1.28 -2.35 1.56
CA PHE A 74 2.28 -1.98 2.53
C PHE A 74 2.35 -0.46 2.69
N ASP A 75 2.90 -0.05 3.82
CA ASP A 75 3.12 1.34 4.21
C ASP A 75 1.83 2.11 4.52
N SER A 76 0.75 1.38 4.86
CA SER A 76 -0.51 2.02 5.23
C SER A 76 -0.37 2.86 6.49
N ARG A 77 0.42 2.39 7.47
CA ARG A 77 0.63 3.11 8.72
C ARG A 77 1.32 4.45 8.50
N ALA A 78 2.25 4.50 7.55
CA ALA A 78 3.00 5.71 7.25
C ALA A 78 2.11 6.82 6.68
N LEU A 79 1.01 6.46 6.01
CA LEU A 79 0.06 7.45 5.50
C LEU A 79 -0.61 8.22 6.63
N VAL A 80 -0.75 7.60 7.79
CA VAL A 80 -1.33 8.24 8.98
C VAL A 80 -0.25 9.00 9.77
N HIS A 81 0.92 8.39 9.91
CA HIS A 81 2.00 8.95 10.73
C HIS A 81 2.95 9.87 9.96
N GLY A 82 2.87 9.89 8.63
CA GLY A 82 3.63 10.82 7.80
C GLY A 82 4.96 10.31 7.28
N LYS A 83 5.57 9.32 7.94
CA LYS A 83 6.86 8.76 7.53
C LYS A 83 6.86 7.26 7.56
N SER A 84 7.57 6.65 6.61
CA SER A 84 7.80 5.21 6.60
C SER A 84 8.78 4.83 7.71
N GLY A 85 8.35 3.97 8.63
CA GLY A 85 9.22 3.48 9.68
C GLY A 85 10.18 2.39 9.23
N HIS A 86 9.96 1.82 8.04
CA HIS A 86 10.76 0.73 7.49
C HIS A 86 11.10 1.03 6.04
N ALA A 87 12.07 0.27 5.51
CA ALA A 87 12.40 0.30 4.08
C ALA A 87 11.68 -0.84 3.37
N PHE A 88 11.32 -0.60 2.12
CA PHE A 88 10.68 -1.62 1.26
C PHE A 88 11.47 -1.71 -0.03
N LEU A 89 11.94 -2.93 -0.35
CA LEU A 89 12.79 -3.17 -1.51
C LEU A 89 12.21 -4.27 -2.36
N ALA A 90 12.37 -4.16 -3.68
CA ALA A 90 11.99 -5.22 -4.60
C ALA A 90 13.02 -6.35 -4.51
N ARG A 91 12.58 -7.54 -4.13
CA ARG A 91 13.44 -8.71 -4.06
C ARG A 91 13.69 -9.31 -5.46
N GLU A 92 12.71 -9.14 -6.33
CA GLU A 92 12.72 -9.56 -7.73
C GLU A 92 12.00 -8.51 -8.55
N GLU A 93 11.83 -8.73 -9.85
CA GLU A 93 11.01 -7.84 -10.66
C GLU A 93 9.62 -7.73 -10.03
N THR A 94 9.20 -6.53 -9.72
CA THR A 94 7.98 -6.29 -8.96
C THR A 94 7.13 -5.23 -9.64
N LEU A 95 5.83 -5.50 -9.72
CA LEU A 95 4.83 -4.54 -10.15
C LEU A 95 3.93 -4.23 -8.98
N CYS A 96 3.67 -2.95 -8.76
CA CYS A 96 2.78 -2.49 -7.70
C CYS A 96 1.76 -1.50 -8.24
N TYR A 97 0.55 -1.54 -7.67
CA TYR A 97 -0.33 -0.37 -7.73
C TYR A 97 0.14 0.63 -6.70
N ALA A 98 0.12 1.91 -7.07
CA ALA A 98 0.39 2.99 -6.14
C ALA A 98 -0.85 3.89 -6.07
N ALA A 99 -1.51 3.90 -4.92
CA ALA A 99 -2.64 4.78 -4.67
C ALA A 99 -2.10 6.04 -3.98
N PRO A 100 -2.21 7.22 -4.61
CA PRO A 100 -1.67 8.43 -4.01
C PRO A 100 -2.25 8.70 -2.62
N LYS A 101 -1.43 9.25 -1.74
CA LYS A 101 -1.85 9.58 -0.37
C LYS A 101 -3.16 10.40 -0.36
N ALA A 102 -3.27 11.38 -1.26
CA ALA A 102 -4.46 12.22 -1.33
C ALA A 102 -5.73 11.42 -1.58
N ALA A 103 -5.66 10.41 -2.46
CA ALA A 103 -6.81 9.57 -2.76
C ALA A 103 -7.23 8.72 -1.55
N ILE A 104 -6.25 8.20 -0.82
CA ILE A 104 -6.52 7.41 0.39
C ILE A 104 -7.09 8.29 1.49
N VAL A 105 -6.52 9.48 1.70
CA VAL A 105 -7.02 10.43 2.70
C VAL A 105 -8.46 10.83 2.38
N ASP A 106 -8.76 11.06 1.11
CA ASP A 106 -10.10 11.41 0.67
C ASP A 106 -11.10 10.30 0.99
N LEU A 107 -10.74 9.05 0.74
CA LEU A 107 -11.57 7.90 1.10
C LEU A 107 -11.80 7.80 2.60
N ILE A 108 -10.76 8.03 3.39
CA ILE A 108 -10.88 8.01 4.85
C ILE A 108 -11.88 9.07 5.33
N GLN A 109 -11.84 10.25 4.72
CA GLN A 109 -12.71 11.36 5.11
C GLN A 109 -14.15 11.20 4.65
N THR A 110 -14.37 10.53 3.52
CA THR A 110 -15.69 10.44 2.91
C THR A 110 -16.39 9.10 3.09
N ASN A 111 -15.66 8.07 3.53
CA ASN A 111 -16.20 6.72 3.66
C ASN A 111 -15.90 6.15 5.05
N PRO A 112 -16.86 6.21 5.98
CA PRO A 112 -16.64 5.71 7.35
C PRO A 112 -16.29 4.23 7.43
N ARG A 113 -16.81 3.40 6.53
CA ARG A 113 -16.49 1.98 6.50
C ARG A 113 -15.02 1.74 6.16
N PHE A 114 -14.55 2.44 5.14
CA PHE A 114 -13.15 2.35 4.73
C PHE A 114 -12.25 2.86 5.86
N ALA A 115 -12.58 3.99 6.45
CA ALA A 115 -11.80 4.57 7.54
C ALA A 115 -11.69 3.60 8.72
N SER A 116 -12.80 3.03 9.14
CA SER A 116 -12.84 2.09 10.25
C SER A 116 -11.97 0.86 9.98
N PHE A 117 -12.10 0.29 8.79
CA PHE A 117 -11.34 -0.88 8.39
C PHE A 117 -9.84 -0.55 8.27
N PHE A 118 -9.53 0.59 7.67
CA PHE A 118 -8.15 1.02 7.46
C PHE A 118 -7.42 1.19 8.80
N TYR A 119 -8.04 1.89 9.75
CA TYR A 119 -7.44 2.09 11.06
C TYR A 119 -7.34 0.80 11.87
N ARG A 120 -8.29 -0.10 11.71
CA ARG A 120 -8.25 -1.42 12.36
C ARG A 120 -7.08 -2.25 11.83
N ASP A 121 -6.85 -2.21 10.53
CA ASP A 121 -5.74 -2.92 9.90
C ASP A 121 -4.40 -2.40 10.42
N ILE A 122 -4.26 -1.07 10.55
CA ILE A 122 -3.07 -0.45 11.11
C ILE A 122 -2.85 -0.90 12.56
N SER A 123 -3.90 -0.89 13.37
CA SER A 123 -3.81 -1.30 14.77
C SER A 123 -3.35 -2.74 14.91
N ARG A 124 -3.85 -3.63 14.07
CA ARG A 124 -3.42 -5.03 14.06
C ARG A 124 -1.94 -5.17 13.78
N LYS A 125 -1.43 -4.40 12.81
CA LYS A 125 -0.02 -4.43 12.44
C LYS A 125 0.87 -3.88 13.53
N LEU A 126 0.36 -2.94 14.32
CA LEU A 126 1.11 -2.37 15.44
C LEU A 126 1.29 -3.37 16.58
N ASP A 127 0.35 -4.29 16.73
CA ASP A 127 0.34 -5.25 17.83
C ASP A 127 1.24 -6.48 17.56
N GLN A 128 1.84 -6.54 16.40
CA GLN A 128 2.70 -7.67 16.01
C GLN A 128 4.17 -7.44 16.35
#